data_9089ca2679cc55d6ffc587dcaf3e9d8e
#
_entry.id   9089ca2679cc55d6ffc587dcaf3e9d8e
#
_cell.length_a   1.000
_cell.length_b   1.000
_cell.length_c   1.000
_cell.angle_alpha   90.00
_cell.angle_beta   90.00
_cell.angle_gamma   90.00
#
_symmetry.space_group_name_H-M   'P 1'
#
loop_
_entity.id
_entity.type
_entity.pdbx_description
1 polymer ?
#
loop_
_entity_poly.entity_id
_entity_poly.type
_entity_poly.pdbx_seq_one_letter_code
_entity_poly.pdbx_strand_id
1 'polypeptide(L)'
;MESLIVLIHSPLVGPFTWSLVAEHLQAGGFEALVPVLTDSGETPPPYLRQHVVCVQQALVSIPRERPLVLVGHSGAGPLLPALAQAASHPVTAYLFVDAGLPHPGRTQLEEMPEELRRLLASGERFPNWSDEDLVEVLPDGRARQRMLAELQPRPLNYFEEVLPEISGWPDAPAGYLLFTEGYRPCLEQAQRAGWPSRTLPAGHFYMLVDPVGVAATLVELLKQITEQR
;
A
#
# COMPACT_ATOMS: atom_id res chain seq x y z
N MET A 1 -24.71 -2.68 3.79
CA MET A 1 -23.92 -1.47 3.42
C MET A 1 -22.74 -1.95 2.59
N GLU A 2 -22.51 -1.38 1.43
CA GLU A 2 -21.32 -1.70 0.64
C GLU A 2 -20.06 -1.20 1.36
N SER A 3 -18.97 -1.97 1.26
CA SER A 3 -17.70 -1.61 1.88
C SER A 3 -17.08 -0.40 1.20
N LEU A 4 -16.43 0.48 1.96
CA LEU A 4 -15.56 1.54 1.44
C LEU A 4 -14.19 0.96 1.12
N ILE A 5 -13.71 1.16 -0.10
CA ILE A 5 -12.34 0.76 -0.51
C ILE A 5 -11.38 1.88 -0.12
N VAL A 6 -10.44 1.58 0.77
CA VAL A 6 -9.41 2.53 1.22
C VAL A 6 -8.10 2.13 0.58
N LEU A 7 -7.63 2.95 -0.38
CA LEU A 7 -6.42 2.73 -1.16
C LEU A 7 -5.24 3.44 -0.51
N ILE A 8 -4.37 2.68 0.13
CA ILE A 8 -3.25 3.20 0.93
C ILE A 8 -1.98 3.14 0.09
N HIS A 9 -1.45 4.32 -0.25
CA HIS A 9 -0.20 4.43 -0.98
C HIS A 9 1.00 4.15 -0.06
N SER A 10 2.13 3.76 -0.66
CA SER A 10 3.39 3.65 0.09
C SER A 10 3.74 4.98 0.77
N PRO A 11 4.21 4.96 2.03
CA PRO A 11 4.72 6.17 2.69
C PRO A 11 5.93 6.83 2.03
N LEU A 12 6.46 6.21 0.98
CA LEU A 12 7.60 6.71 0.19
C LEU A 12 7.17 7.56 -1.01
N VAL A 13 5.87 7.54 -1.35
CA VAL A 13 5.27 8.25 -2.48
C VAL A 13 3.98 8.94 -2.02
N GLY A 14 3.22 9.54 -2.94
CA GLY A 14 2.00 10.25 -2.59
C GLY A 14 0.71 9.59 -3.10
N PRO A 15 -0.43 10.22 -2.81
CA PRO A 15 -1.76 9.72 -3.16
C PRO A 15 -2.01 9.64 -4.67
N PHE A 16 -1.24 10.34 -5.48
CA PHE A 16 -1.36 10.25 -6.93
C PHE A 16 -1.25 8.81 -7.44
N THR A 17 -0.42 7.97 -6.80
CA THR A 17 -0.26 6.56 -7.20
C THR A 17 -1.58 5.79 -7.22
N TRP A 18 -2.58 6.19 -6.44
CA TRP A 18 -3.90 5.57 -6.40
C TRP A 18 -5.03 6.40 -7.01
N SER A 19 -4.80 7.70 -7.29
CA SER A 19 -5.88 8.61 -7.68
C SER A 19 -6.66 8.14 -8.90
N LEU A 20 -5.98 7.68 -9.96
CA LEU A 20 -6.61 7.22 -11.19
C LEU A 20 -7.42 5.94 -10.98
N VAL A 21 -6.91 4.99 -10.18
CA VAL A 21 -7.64 3.77 -9.83
C VAL A 21 -8.89 4.11 -9.01
N ALA A 22 -8.79 5.05 -8.05
CA ALA A 22 -9.93 5.50 -7.28
C ALA A 22 -11.03 6.10 -8.17
N GLU A 23 -10.68 6.93 -9.15
CA GLU A 23 -11.61 7.49 -10.13
C GLU A 23 -12.33 6.40 -10.93
N HIS A 24 -11.63 5.36 -11.37
CA HIS A 24 -12.23 4.24 -12.09
C HIS A 24 -13.12 3.36 -11.21
N LEU A 25 -12.73 3.10 -9.96
CA LEU A 25 -13.59 2.41 -9.01
C LEU A 25 -14.89 3.20 -8.76
N GLN A 26 -14.78 4.51 -8.56
CA GLN A 26 -15.95 5.39 -8.35
C GLN A 26 -16.86 5.44 -9.58
N ALA A 27 -16.28 5.52 -10.78
CA ALA A 27 -17.04 5.44 -12.03
C ALA A 27 -17.75 4.08 -12.20
N GLY A 28 -17.18 3.01 -11.63
CA GLY A 28 -17.77 1.66 -11.57
C GLY A 28 -18.80 1.48 -10.45
N GLY A 29 -19.14 2.53 -9.69
CA GLY A 29 -20.14 2.50 -8.62
C GLY A 29 -19.59 2.08 -7.25
N PHE A 30 -18.28 1.90 -7.09
CA PHE A 30 -17.66 1.62 -5.80
C PHE A 30 -17.30 2.93 -5.08
N GLU A 31 -17.45 2.98 -3.78
CA GLU A 31 -16.89 4.07 -3.00
C GLU A 31 -15.42 3.79 -2.72
N ALA A 32 -14.54 4.73 -3.07
CA ALA A 32 -13.10 4.64 -2.88
C ALA A 32 -12.55 5.90 -2.23
N LEU A 33 -11.60 5.74 -1.32
CA LEU A 33 -10.91 6.81 -0.59
C LEU A 33 -9.39 6.59 -0.66
N VAL A 34 -8.64 7.64 -0.91
CA VAL A 34 -7.17 7.63 -0.86
C VAL A 34 -6.72 8.53 0.28
N PRO A 35 -6.37 7.98 1.45
CA PRO A 35 -5.76 8.76 2.52
C PRO A 35 -4.41 9.32 2.08
N VAL A 36 -4.10 10.55 2.49
CA VAL A 36 -2.79 11.15 2.24
C VAL A 36 -1.89 10.88 3.44
N LEU A 37 -0.92 9.99 3.29
CA LEU A 37 0.05 9.67 4.33
C LEU A 37 1.17 10.71 4.32
N THR A 38 0.90 11.87 4.88
CA THR A 38 1.92 12.89 5.07
C THR A 38 2.45 12.85 6.50
N ASP A 39 3.76 12.97 6.61
CA ASP A 39 4.39 13.51 7.81
C ASP A 39 5.18 14.77 7.41
N SER A 40 5.60 15.55 8.37
CA SER A 40 6.37 16.77 8.08
C SER A 40 7.80 16.48 7.58
N GLY A 41 8.20 15.20 7.43
CA GLY A 41 9.56 14.79 7.10
C GLY A 41 10.59 15.11 8.19
N GLU A 42 10.26 16.00 9.11
CA GLU A 42 11.06 16.42 10.26
C GLU A 42 10.52 15.87 11.58
N THR A 43 9.33 15.28 11.57
CA THR A 43 8.70 14.73 12.77
C THR A 43 9.48 13.48 13.22
N PRO A 44 9.90 13.41 14.49
CA PRO A 44 10.61 12.23 15.00
C PRO A 44 9.68 11.01 15.07
N PRO A 45 10.24 9.79 15.13
CA PRO A 45 9.45 8.57 15.31
C PRO A 45 8.57 8.66 16.59
N PRO A 46 7.48 7.89 16.69
CA PRO A 46 7.12 6.79 15.80
C PRO A 46 6.38 7.21 14.53
N TYR A 47 6.88 6.81 13.38
CA TYR A 47 6.32 7.15 12.07
C TYR A 47 4.98 6.47 11.79
N LEU A 48 4.84 5.19 12.18
CA LEU A 48 3.59 4.46 12.05
C LEU A 48 2.42 5.22 12.70
N ARG A 49 2.64 5.82 13.88
CA ARG A 49 1.61 6.62 14.56
C ARG A 49 1.13 7.79 13.73
N GLN A 50 2.03 8.41 12.97
CA GLN A 50 1.67 9.54 12.10
C GLN A 50 0.80 9.06 10.94
N HIS A 51 1.15 7.93 10.31
CA HIS A 51 0.33 7.32 9.27
C HIS A 51 -1.04 6.89 9.78
N VAL A 52 -1.11 6.35 11.00
CA VAL A 52 -2.37 6.05 11.70
C VAL A 52 -3.24 7.30 11.81
N VAL A 53 -2.68 8.42 12.26
CA VAL A 53 -3.42 9.69 12.40
C VAL A 53 -3.95 10.16 11.04
N CYS A 54 -3.15 10.07 9.98
CA CYS A 54 -3.60 10.43 8.63
C CYS A 54 -4.80 9.60 8.15
N VAL A 55 -4.76 8.29 8.37
CA VAL A 55 -5.87 7.39 8.00
C VAL A 55 -7.11 7.69 8.85
N GLN A 56 -6.95 7.89 10.17
CA GLN A 56 -8.06 8.25 11.05
C GLN A 56 -8.72 9.58 10.64
N GLN A 57 -7.92 10.59 10.28
CA GLN A 57 -8.44 11.87 9.78
C GLN A 57 -9.20 11.71 8.48
N ALA A 58 -8.71 10.89 7.54
CA ALA A 58 -9.39 10.63 6.30
C ALA A 58 -10.74 9.90 6.50
N LEU A 59 -10.86 9.12 7.57
CA LEU A 59 -12.07 8.37 7.91
C LEU A 59 -13.03 9.13 8.86
N VAL A 60 -12.69 10.35 9.30
CA VAL A 60 -13.45 11.07 10.35
C VAL A 60 -14.94 11.28 10.02
N SER A 61 -15.27 11.45 8.73
CA SER A 61 -16.65 11.63 8.25
C SER A 61 -17.36 10.32 7.89
N ILE A 62 -16.65 9.19 7.96
CA ILE A 62 -17.22 7.89 7.61
C ILE A 62 -17.88 7.28 8.85
N PRO A 63 -19.13 6.81 8.75
CA PRO A 63 -19.80 6.14 9.88
C PRO A 63 -18.99 4.93 10.38
N ARG A 64 -18.83 4.79 11.68
CA ARG A 64 -17.97 3.74 12.27
C ARG A 64 -18.43 2.31 11.94
N GLU A 65 -19.69 2.14 11.64
CA GLU A 65 -20.28 0.86 11.23
C GLU A 65 -20.00 0.53 9.76
N ARG A 66 -19.49 1.48 8.99
CA ARG A 66 -19.16 1.29 7.58
C ARG A 66 -18.00 0.31 7.46
N PRO A 67 -18.20 -0.86 6.80
CA PRO A 67 -17.11 -1.81 6.60
C PRO A 67 -16.09 -1.26 5.60
N LEU A 68 -14.81 -1.60 5.85
CA LEU A 68 -13.69 -1.19 5.01
C LEU A 68 -13.09 -2.39 4.28
N VAL A 69 -12.63 -2.14 3.07
CA VAL A 69 -11.62 -2.94 2.37
C VAL A 69 -10.33 -2.12 2.39
N LEU A 70 -9.25 -2.66 2.93
CA LEU A 70 -7.96 -2.00 2.95
C LEU A 70 -7.07 -2.54 1.83
N VAL A 71 -6.62 -1.65 0.96
CA VAL A 71 -5.73 -1.97 -0.17
C VAL A 71 -4.40 -1.27 0.06
N GLY A 72 -3.30 -2.01 0.22
CA GLY A 72 -1.97 -1.44 0.45
C GLY A 72 -1.02 -1.72 -0.71
N HIS A 73 -0.34 -0.68 -1.20
CA HIS A 73 0.70 -0.79 -2.21
C HIS A 73 2.09 -0.71 -1.59
N SER A 74 3.01 -1.58 -2.02
CA SER A 74 4.42 -1.47 -1.67
C SER A 74 4.65 -1.46 -0.14
N GLY A 75 5.35 -0.46 0.38
CA GLY A 75 5.61 -0.27 1.80
C GLY A 75 4.38 -0.03 2.69
N ALA A 76 3.19 0.17 2.13
CA ALA A 76 1.95 0.24 2.90
C ALA A 76 1.43 -1.14 3.34
N GLY A 77 1.79 -2.22 2.62
CA GLY A 77 1.32 -3.56 2.96
C GLY A 77 1.60 -3.98 4.40
N PRO A 78 2.85 -3.89 4.89
CA PRO A 78 3.18 -4.21 6.28
C PRO A 78 2.43 -3.40 7.33
N LEU A 79 1.93 -2.21 6.97
CA LEU A 79 1.24 -1.30 7.88
C LEU A 79 -0.25 -1.62 8.04
N LEU A 80 -0.85 -2.36 7.08
CA LEU A 80 -2.30 -2.58 7.04
C LEU A 80 -2.91 -3.09 8.35
N PRO A 81 -2.31 -4.05 9.07
CA PRO A 81 -2.91 -4.52 10.33
C PRO A 81 -3.00 -3.41 11.40
N ALA A 82 -1.96 -2.61 11.55
CA ALA A 82 -1.95 -1.50 12.52
C ALA A 82 -2.91 -0.38 12.11
N LEU A 83 -3.01 -0.08 10.81
CA LEU A 83 -3.96 0.90 10.28
C LEU A 83 -5.41 0.42 10.48
N ALA A 84 -5.68 -0.87 10.26
CA ALA A 84 -7.00 -1.48 10.48
C ALA A 84 -7.42 -1.38 11.95
N GLN A 85 -6.55 -1.78 12.87
CA GLN A 85 -6.82 -1.70 14.31
C GLN A 85 -7.14 -0.27 14.75
N ALA A 86 -6.37 0.70 14.23
CA ALA A 86 -6.53 2.10 14.58
C ALA A 86 -7.75 2.78 13.93
N ALA A 87 -8.21 2.30 12.78
CA ALA A 87 -9.36 2.85 12.06
C ALA A 87 -10.67 2.69 12.85
N SER A 88 -10.76 1.68 13.72
CA SER A 88 -11.94 1.39 14.55
C SER A 88 -13.22 1.18 13.72
N HIS A 89 -13.07 0.62 12.51
CA HIS A 89 -14.14 0.21 11.59
C HIS A 89 -14.05 -1.30 11.36
N PRO A 90 -15.13 -2.00 11.04
CA PRO A 90 -15.05 -3.38 10.60
C PRO A 90 -14.22 -3.49 9.30
N VAL A 91 -13.18 -4.31 9.29
CA VAL A 91 -12.46 -4.62 8.06
C VAL A 91 -13.02 -5.92 7.48
N THR A 92 -13.38 -5.90 6.20
CA THR A 92 -13.99 -7.06 5.53
C THR A 92 -13.02 -7.77 4.60
N ALA A 93 -11.97 -7.10 4.14
CA ALA A 93 -10.90 -7.70 3.33
C ALA A 93 -9.64 -6.84 3.34
N TYR A 94 -8.51 -7.52 3.09
CA TYR A 94 -7.22 -6.89 2.78
C TYR A 94 -6.81 -7.23 1.36
N LEU A 95 -6.28 -6.26 0.63
CA LEU A 95 -5.60 -6.49 -0.66
C LEU A 95 -4.19 -5.92 -0.61
N PHE A 96 -3.23 -6.76 -0.92
CA PHE A 96 -1.82 -6.40 -1.04
C PHE A 96 -1.48 -6.28 -2.51
N VAL A 97 -1.00 -5.11 -2.94
CA VAL A 97 -0.70 -4.82 -4.34
C VAL A 97 0.78 -4.51 -4.48
N ASP A 98 1.51 -5.45 -5.08
CA ASP A 98 2.97 -5.38 -5.24
C ASP A 98 3.64 -4.87 -3.97
N ALA A 99 3.33 -5.52 -2.84
CA ALA A 99 3.56 -5.03 -1.50
C ALA A 99 4.22 -6.09 -0.59
N GLY A 100 4.96 -5.62 0.40
CA GLY A 100 5.39 -6.45 1.52
C GLY A 100 4.19 -6.98 2.31
N LEU A 101 4.35 -8.15 2.92
CA LEU A 101 3.36 -8.68 3.84
C LEU A 101 3.70 -8.26 5.28
N PRO A 102 2.73 -8.26 6.20
CA PRO A 102 2.97 -7.95 7.60
C PRO A 102 4.00 -8.88 8.24
N HIS A 103 4.96 -8.28 8.92
CA HIS A 103 6.06 -8.97 9.62
C HIS A 103 6.18 -8.43 11.05
N PRO A 104 5.23 -8.76 11.94
CA PRO A 104 5.15 -8.19 13.28
C PRO A 104 6.43 -8.48 14.09
N GLY A 105 6.83 -7.49 14.91
CA GLY A 105 8.04 -7.59 15.73
C GLY A 105 9.35 -7.38 14.95
N ARG A 106 9.29 -7.11 13.64
CA ARG A 106 10.44 -6.87 12.78
C ARG A 106 10.39 -5.47 12.17
N THR A 107 11.50 -5.05 11.60
CA THR A 107 11.64 -3.76 10.91
C THR A 107 11.44 -3.93 9.40
N GLN A 108 11.07 -2.86 8.71
CA GLN A 108 11.07 -2.88 7.24
C GLN A 108 12.48 -3.03 6.67
N LEU A 109 13.49 -2.51 7.38
CA LEU A 109 14.88 -2.61 6.97
C LEU A 109 15.37 -4.07 6.79
N GLU A 110 14.89 -4.98 7.66
CA GLU A 110 15.24 -6.40 7.59
C GLU A 110 14.74 -7.09 6.32
N GLU A 111 13.65 -6.59 5.74
CA GLU A 111 13.03 -7.12 4.52
C GLU A 111 13.58 -6.46 3.23
N MET A 112 14.40 -5.40 3.37
CA MET A 112 14.93 -4.68 2.22
C MET A 112 16.14 -5.38 1.58
N PRO A 113 16.31 -5.24 0.24
CA PRO A 113 17.53 -5.66 -0.45
C PRO A 113 18.79 -5.05 0.17
N GLU A 114 19.89 -5.79 0.12
CA GLU A 114 21.17 -5.39 0.71
C GLU A 114 21.68 -4.06 0.16
N GLU A 115 21.48 -3.78 -1.13
CA GLU A 115 21.88 -2.53 -1.79
C GLU A 115 21.19 -1.32 -1.15
N LEU A 116 19.87 -1.43 -0.89
CA LEU A 116 19.11 -0.36 -0.24
C LEU A 116 19.53 -0.18 1.21
N ARG A 117 19.81 -1.26 1.93
CA ARG A 117 20.33 -1.18 3.32
C ARG A 117 21.66 -0.44 3.37
N ARG A 118 22.57 -0.70 2.41
CA ARG A 118 23.86 0.00 2.31
C ARG A 118 23.69 1.47 1.97
N LEU A 119 22.79 1.80 1.04
CA LEU A 119 22.46 3.17 0.69
C LEU A 119 21.98 3.96 1.92
N LEU A 120 21.04 3.40 2.67
CA LEU A 120 20.54 4.04 3.89
C LEU A 120 21.62 4.16 4.97
N ALA A 121 22.47 3.14 5.14
CA ALA A 121 23.57 3.15 6.10
C ALA A 121 24.67 4.19 5.76
N SER A 122 24.78 4.60 4.50
CA SER A 122 25.68 5.70 4.09
C SER A 122 25.14 7.10 4.41
N GLY A 123 23.91 7.19 4.94
CA GLY A 123 23.23 8.46 5.26
C GLY A 123 22.34 9.00 4.15
N GLU A 124 22.24 8.27 3.05
CA GLU A 124 21.30 8.60 1.96
C GLU A 124 19.85 8.37 2.40
N ARG A 125 18.92 8.94 1.64
CA ARG A 125 17.49 8.73 1.82
C ARG A 125 16.91 7.89 0.68
N PHE A 126 15.87 7.13 0.94
CA PHE A 126 15.16 6.37 -0.07
C PHE A 126 13.64 6.70 -0.04
N PRO A 127 12.98 6.85 -1.22
CA PRO A 127 13.53 6.73 -2.56
C PRO A 127 14.32 7.98 -2.99
N ASN A 128 15.28 7.78 -3.90
CA ASN A 128 16.06 8.84 -4.53
C ASN A 128 15.94 8.80 -6.06
N TRP A 129 14.79 8.37 -6.56
CA TRP A 129 14.54 8.20 -7.99
C TRP A 129 14.54 9.52 -8.76
N SER A 130 15.18 9.50 -9.93
CA SER A 130 15.11 10.55 -10.95
C SER A 130 14.03 10.25 -12.00
N ASP A 131 13.77 11.19 -12.91
CA ASP A 131 12.87 10.95 -14.06
C ASP A 131 13.40 9.82 -14.95
N GLU A 132 14.71 9.74 -15.13
CA GLU A 132 15.38 8.72 -15.95
C GLU A 132 15.18 7.31 -15.39
N ASP A 133 15.25 7.15 -14.06
CA ASP A 133 15.05 5.85 -13.39
C ASP A 133 13.63 5.28 -13.60
N LEU A 134 12.67 6.15 -13.90
CA LEU A 134 11.25 5.79 -13.97
C LEU A 134 10.70 5.70 -15.40
N VAL A 135 11.48 6.05 -16.43
CA VAL A 135 11.01 6.08 -17.83
C VAL A 135 10.42 4.75 -18.27
N GLU A 136 11.07 3.64 -17.94
CA GLU A 136 10.64 2.31 -18.37
C GLU A 136 9.39 1.82 -17.61
N VAL A 137 9.27 2.18 -16.34
CA VAL A 137 8.16 1.71 -15.49
C VAL A 137 6.94 2.62 -15.52
N LEU A 138 7.13 3.88 -15.91
CA LEU A 138 6.07 4.88 -16.06
C LEU A 138 6.34 5.75 -17.30
N PRO A 139 5.93 5.29 -18.50
CA PRO A 139 6.27 5.95 -19.77
C PRO A 139 5.70 7.37 -19.93
N ASP A 140 4.55 7.69 -19.30
CA ASP A 140 3.95 9.02 -19.36
C ASP A 140 4.76 10.03 -18.55
N GLY A 141 5.38 11.00 -19.21
CA GLY A 141 6.25 12.00 -18.58
C GLY A 141 5.53 12.91 -17.59
N ARG A 142 4.23 13.20 -17.81
CA ARG A 142 3.45 14.03 -16.86
C ARG A 142 3.14 13.26 -15.59
N ALA A 143 2.79 12.00 -15.74
CA ALA A 143 2.56 11.11 -14.60
C ALA A 143 3.85 10.92 -13.78
N ARG A 144 5.03 10.74 -14.45
CA ARG A 144 6.32 10.68 -13.76
C ARG A 144 6.61 11.95 -12.96
N GLN A 145 6.49 13.12 -13.59
CA GLN A 145 6.74 14.39 -12.91
C GLN A 145 5.84 14.58 -11.70
N ARG A 146 4.55 14.23 -11.82
CA ARG A 146 3.61 14.32 -10.71
C ARG A 146 3.97 13.35 -9.59
N MET A 147 4.32 12.11 -9.92
CA MET A 147 4.74 11.12 -8.94
C MET A 147 6.03 11.56 -8.22
N LEU A 148 7.03 12.06 -8.98
CA LEU A 148 8.28 12.58 -8.42
C LEU A 148 8.06 13.77 -7.49
N ALA A 149 7.09 14.64 -7.80
CA ALA A 149 6.74 15.76 -6.93
C ALA A 149 6.10 15.33 -5.58
N GLU A 150 5.60 14.09 -5.52
CA GLU A 150 4.99 13.51 -4.33
C GLU A 150 5.93 12.51 -3.61
N LEU A 151 7.20 12.39 -4.03
CA LEU A 151 8.17 11.53 -3.33
C LEU A 151 8.40 12.01 -1.90
N GLN A 152 8.51 11.04 -1.00
CA GLN A 152 8.78 11.25 0.41
C GLN A 152 10.03 10.46 0.84
N PRO A 153 11.25 10.93 0.51
CA PRO A 153 12.48 10.24 0.85
C PRO A 153 12.66 10.10 2.37
N ARG A 154 12.82 8.86 2.84
CA ARG A 154 12.94 8.52 4.25
C ARG A 154 14.39 8.22 4.64
N PRO A 155 14.81 8.63 5.83
CA PRO A 155 16.12 8.25 6.38
C PRO A 155 16.10 6.82 6.93
N LEU A 156 17.28 6.30 7.27
CA LEU A 156 17.47 4.95 7.82
C LEU A 156 16.52 4.63 9.00
N ASN A 157 16.40 5.55 9.96
CA ASN A 157 15.59 5.32 11.17
C ASN A 157 14.09 5.15 10.90
N TYR A 158 13.59 5.58 9.73
CA TYR A 158 12.23 5.26 9.30
C TYR A 158 12.06 3.75 9.09
N PHE A 159 13.02 3.11 8.46
CA PHE A 159 12.99 1.69 8.14
C PHE A 159 13.37 0.80 9.33
N GLU A 160 14.01 1.37 10.34
CA GLU A 160 14.35 0.71 11.62
C GLU A 160 13.19 0.67 12.61
N GLU A 161 12.07 1.35 12.32
CA GLU A 161 10.90 1.29 13.20
C GLU A 161 10.32 -0.13 13.22
N VAL A 162 10.20 -0.69 14.43
CA VAL A 162 9.62 -2.02 14.63
C VAL A 162 8.11 -1.95 14.49
N LEU A 163 7.56 -2.77 13.61
CA LEU A 163 6.11 -2.86 13.44
C LEU A 163 5.49 -3.68 14.58
N PRO A 164 4.36 -3.21 15.16
CA PRO A 164 3.72 -3.87 16.28
C PRO A 164 3.13 -5.21 15.91
N GLU A 165 3.09 -6.11 16.88
CA GLU A 165 2.26 -7.31 16.81
C GLU A 165 0.79 -6.92 16.96
N ILE A 166 -0.04 -7.33 16.01
CA ILE A 166 -1.48 -7.10 16.05
C ILE A 166 -2.16 -8.43 16.37
N SER A 167 -2.73 -8.50 17.56
CA SER A 167 -3.42 -9.70 18.02
C SER A 167 -4.62 -10.02 17.13
N GLY A 168 -4.72 -11.30 16.73
CA GLY A 168 -5.82 -11.79 15.90
C GLY A 168 -5.69 -11.54 14.41
N TRP A 169 -4.61 -10.90 13.94
CA TRP A 169 -4.37 -10.75 12.51
C TRP A 169 -3.91 -12.08 11.88
N PRO A 170 -4.40 -12.47 10.68
CA PRO A 170 -5.42 -11.78 9.87
C PRO A 170 -6.84 -11.98 10.43
N ASP A 171 -7.51 -10.87 10.70
CA ASP A 171 -8.87 -10.80 11.24
C ASP A 171 -9.95 -10.73 10.15
N ALA A 172 -9.53 -10.63 8.89
CA ALA A 172 -10.35 -10.68 7.70
C ALA A 172 -9.61 -11.41 6.55
N PRO A 173 -10.34 -11.92 5.55
CA PRO A 173 -9.75 -12.53 4.36
C PRO A 173 -8.85 -11.56 3.61
N ALA A 174 -7.84 -12.10 2.92
CA ALA A 174 -6.89 -11.29 2.17
C ALA A 174 -6.70 -11.81 0.74
N GLY A 175 -6.19 -10.95 -0.14
CA GLY A 175 -5.81 -11.28 -1.51
C GLY A 175 -4.53 -10.55 -1.91
N TYR A 176 -3.91 -11.00 -3.02
CA TYR A 176 -2.65 -10.46 -3.47
C TYR A 176 -2.66 -10.19 -4.98
N LEU A 177 -2.16 -9.01 -5.37
CA LEU A 177 -1.91 -8.62 -6.76
C LEU A 177 -0.42 -8.34 -6.94
N LEU A 178 0.24 -9.10 -7.80
CA LEU A 178 1.65 -8.94 -8.12
C LEU A 178 1.82 -8.15 -9.42
N PHE A 179 2.78 -7.23 -9.45
CA PHE A 179 3.29 -6.59 -10.67
C PHE A 179 4.71 -7.03 -10.98
N THR A 180 5.62 -6.94 -9.99
CA THR A 180 7.07 -7.12 -10.19
C THR A 180 7.60 -8.39 -9.54
N GLU A 181 8.66 -8.94 -10.13
CA GLU A 181 9.33 -10.11 -9.58
C GLU A 181 9.95 -9.87 -8.19
N GLY A 182 10.25 -8.62 -7.84
CA GLY A 182 10.77 -8.28 -6.51
C GLY A 182 9.84 -8.67 -5.36
N TYR A 183 8.53 -8.71 -5.61
CA TYR A 183 7.52 -9.12 -4.62
C TYR A 183 7.01 -10.56 -4.81
N ARG A 184 7.65 -11.36 -5.68
CA ARG A 184 7.30 -12.78 -5.87
C ARG A 184 7.29 -13.59 -4.58
N PRO A 185 8.25 -13.45 -3.66
CA PRO A 185 8.21 -14.17 -2.38
C PRO A 185 6.96 -13.88 -1.55
N CYS A 186 6.45 -12.63 -1.58
CA CYS A 186 5.22 -12.25 -0.90
C CYS A 186 3.99 -12.88 -1.55
N LEU A 187 3.92 -12.93 -2.89
CA LEU A 187 2.88 -13.65 -3.61
C LEU A 187 2.87 -15.13 -3.23
N GLU A 188 4.03 -15.79 -3.22
CA GLU A 188 4.13 -17.20 -2.85
C GLU A 188 3.68 -17.47 -1.41
N GLN A 189 3.98 -16.55 -0.49
CA GLN A 189 3.48 -16.62 0.88
C GLN A 189 1.96 -16.48 0.93
N ALA A 190 1.39 -15.52 0.19
CA ALA A 190 -0.06 -15.33 0.06
C ALA A 190 -0.74 -16.59 -0.49
N GLN A 191 -0.19 -17.19 -1.54
CA GLN A 191 -0.68 -18.44 -2.13
C GLN A 191 -0.62 -19.62 -1.16
N ARG A 192 0.47 -19.74 -0.38
CA ARG A 192 0.57 -20.77 0.68
C ARG A 192 -0.47 -20.58 1.77
N ALA A 193 -0.87 -19.33 2.03
CA ALA A 193 -1.97 -19.00 2.94
C ALA A 193 -3.38 -19.19 2.33
N GLY A 194 -3.48 -19.61 1.06
CA GLY A 194 -4.75 -19.83 0.37
C GLY A 194 -5.43 -18.55 -0.11
N TRP A 195 -4.71 -17.43 -0.17
CA TRP A 195 -5.31 -16.17 -0.60
C TRP A 195 -5.52 -16.13 -2.13
N PRO A 196 -6.68 -15.68 -2.60
CA PRO A 196 -6.87 -15.35 -4.01
C PRO A 196 -5.76 -14.40 -4.48
N SER A 197 -5.20 -14.72 -5.64
CA SER A 197 -4.09 -13.91 -6.17
C SER A 197 -4.16 -13.75 -7.69
N ARG A 198 -3.58 -12.65 -8.16
CA ARG A 198 -3.43 -12.34 -9.59
C ARG A 198 -2.03 -11.80 -9.85
N THR A 199 -1.58 -11.96 -11.09
CA THR A 199 -0.34 -11.36 -11.58
C THR A 199 -0.63 -10.55 -12.83
N LEU A 200 -0.22 -9.30 -12.82
CA LEU A 200 -0.15 -8.44 -13.98
C LEU A 200 1.33 -8.08 -14.17
N PRO A 201 2.08 -8.84 -15.03
CA PRO A 201 3.52 -8.64 -15.14
C PRO A 201 3.83 -7.27 -15.75
N ALA A 202 4.28 -6.34 -14.90
CA ALA A 202 4.41 -4.92 -15.22
C ALA A 202 5.42 -4.22 -14.29
N GLY A 203 5.56 -2.91 -14.42
CA GLY A 203 6.35 -2.08 -13.50
C GLY A 203 5.63 -1.82 -12.18
N HIS A 204 6.41 -1.46 -11.16
CA HIS A 204 5.93 -1.24 -9.77
C HIS A 204 4.79 -0.21 -9.64
N PHE A 205 4.69 0.73 -10.57
CA PHE A 205 3.66 1.77 -10.63
C PHE A 205 2.60 1.52 -11.70
N TYR A 206 2.30 0.24 -11.98
CA TYR A 206 1.37 -0.12 -13.06
C TYR A 206 -0.04 0.45 -12.89
N MET A 207 -0.46 0.78 -11.66
CA MET A 207 -1.71 1.48 -11.39
C MET A 207 -1.79 2.89 -12.03
N LEU A 208 -0.66 3.47 -12.40
CA LEU A 208 -0.60 4.74 -13.16
C LEU A 208 -0.54 4.52 -14.68
N VAL A 209 -0.19 3.31 -15.13
CA VAL A 209 -0.09 2.93 -16.55
C VAL A 209 -1.42 2.38 -17.07
N ASP A 210 -2.03 1.48 -16.32
CA ASP A 210 -3.34 0.88 -16.62
C ASP A 210 -4.26 0.90 -15.39
N PRO A 211 -4.74 2.08 -14.99
CA PRO A 211 -5.63 2.21 -13.84
C PRO A 211 -6.95 1.45 -14.01
N VAL A 212 -7.44 1.30 -15.25
CA VAL A 212 -8.67 0.55 -15.57
C VAL A 212 -8.48 -0.93 -15.28
N GLY A 213 -7.41 -1.53 -15.81
CA GLY A 213 -7.10 -2.94 -15.61
C GLY A 213 -6.81 -3.27 -14.15
N VAL A 214 -6.11 -2.38 -13.43
CA VAL A 214 -5.85 -2.55 -12.00
C VAL A 214 -7.16 -2.45 -11.21
N ALA A 215 -8.02 -1.45 -11.45
CA ALA A 215 -9.32 -1.34 -10.78
C ALA A 215 -10.20 -2.58 -11.00
N ALA A 216 -10.29 -3.07 -12.24
CA ALA A 216 -11.03 -4.29 -12.57
C ALA A 216 -10.48 -5.52 -11.83
N THR A 217 -9.15 -5.67 -11.76
CA THR A 217 -8.48 -6.78 -11.06
C THR A 217 -8.72 -6.73 -9.56
N LEU A 218 -8.71 -5.55 -8.95
CA LEU A 218 -9.04 -5.38 -7.52
C LEU A 218 -10.47 -5.83 -7.24
N VAL A 219 -11.44 -5.43 -8.08
CA VAL A 219 -12.85 -5.84 -7.95
C VAL A 219 -13.01 -7.35 -8.12
N GLU A 220 -12.29 -7.96 -9.07
CA GLU A 220 -12.29 -9.42 -9.26
C GLU A 220 -11.76 -10.17 -8.03
N LEU A 221 -10.63 -9.74 -7.47
CA LEU A 221 -10.08 -10.30 -6.24
C LEU A 221 -11.05 -10.17 -5.06
N LEU A 222 -11.72 -9.03 -4.91
CA LEU A 222 -12.71 -8.83 -3.86
C LEU A 222 -13.91 -9.77 -3.99
N LYS A 223 -14.39 -10.03 -5.21
CA LYS A 223 -15.45 -11.01 -5.45
C LYS A 223 -15.00 -12.40 -5.02
N GLN A 224 -13.80 -12.84 -5.42
CA GLN A 224 -13.26 -14.15 -5.04
C GLN A 224 -13.12 -14.31 -3.52
N ILE A 225 -12.64 -13.27 -2.82
CA ILE A 225 -12.53 -13.24 -1.36
C ILE A 225 -13.93 -13.41 -0.71
N THR A 226 -14.95 -12.78 -1.30
CA THR A 226 -16.31 -12.84 -0.76
C THR A 226 -16.98 -14.21 -1.00
N GLU A 227 -16.67 -14.86 -2.12
CA GLU A 227 -17.21 -16.19 -2.49
C GLU A 227 -16.60 -17.34 -1.67
N GLN A 228 -15.44 -17.13 -1.03
CA GLN A 228 -14.78 -18.12 -0.18
C GLN A 228 -15.27 -18.11 1.28
N ARG A 229 -16.18 -17.20 1.63
CA ARG A 229 -16.83 -17.11 2.95
C ARG A 229 -18.06 -18.00 3.02
#